data_a7ae30f77f630555a88f874373260258
#
_entry.id   a7ae30f77f630555a88f874373260258
#
_cell.length_a   1.000
_cell.length_b   1.000
_cell.length_c   1.000
_cell.angle_alpha   90.00
_cell.angle_beta   90.00
_cell.angle_gamma   90.00
#
_symmetry.space_group_name_H-M   'P 1'
#
loop_
_entity.id
_entity.type
_entity.pdbx_description
1 polymer ?
#
loop_
_entity_poly.entity_id
_entity_poly.type
_entity_poly.pdbx_seq_one_letter_code
_entity_poly.pdbx_strand_id
1 'polypeptide(L)'
;VFNHCGSFNKWMDREHIYSSSDDDYACGAYEKYESPYHSFFKFYGNQWPDNGSYDGWWGHDTLPKLNYEDSDTLEKYIIDIGKKWVSPPYNVDGWRLDVAADLGYSKEYNHTFWKKFRQAVKEANPEAIILAENYGDSYDWLQGDEWDTIMNYDAFMEPVTWFLTGMEKHSDEMRPDSLGNPDYFFGAMHHNMARMGGQSYSISMNELSNHDHSRFLTRTNHMVGRVDKLGSEVANQNVNKFVFMEAVIIQMTWPGAPTVYYGDEAGVCGFTDPDNRRTYPWGHEDKELIDFHKAAIKMHKENEVLRTGSYKQLYSAHNVIAYGRFTSDDAVIVVVNNGEDEIRVNIPAWETGLAMDDDVEQIMVTFEGGYSTDRQGYRLKDGILNIG
;
A
#
# COMPACT_ATOMS: atom_id res chain seq x y z
N VAL A 1 3.12 -14.61 6.43
CA VAL A 1 2.06 -15.62 6.30
C VAL A 1 1.47 -15.51 4.93
N PHE A 2 1.31 -16.59 4.25
CA PHE A 2 1.06 -16.67 2.81
C PHE A 2 0.12 -17.81 2.47
N ASN A 3 -0.57 -17.66 1.35
CA ASN A 3 -1.52 -18.62 0.81
C ASN A 3 -0.85 -19.74 -0.02
N HIS A 4 0.36 -19.50 -0.54
CA HIS A 4 1.10 -20.40 -1.41
C HIS A 4 2.59 -20.37 -1.10
N CYS A 5 3.37 -21.26 -1.72
CA CYS A 5 4.83 -21.18 -1.71
C CYS A 5 5.38 -21.35 -3.12
N GLY A 6 6.68 -21.11 -3.33
CA GLY A 6 7.32 -21.47 -4.59
C GLY A 6 7.44 -22.96 -4.76
N SER A 7 7.32 -23.49 -5.97
CA SER A 7 7.48 -24.92 -6.28
C SER A 7 8.84 -25.49 -5.86
N PHE A 8 9.86 -24.63 -5.80
CA PHE A 8 11.21 -24.95 -5.33
C PHE A 8 11.34 -24.98 -3.80
N ASN A 9 10.28 -24.68 -3.03
CA ASN A 9 10.32 -24.78 -1.57
C ASN A 9 10.50 -26.25 -1.17
N LYS A 10 11.32 -26.51 -0.12
CA LYS A 10 11.63 -27.86 0.34
C LYS A 10 10.42 -28.73 0.69
N TRP A 11 9.26 -28.12 0.96
CA TRP A 11 8.03 -28.87 1.24
C TRP A 11 7.43 -29.48 -0.03
N MET A 12 7.60 -28.83 -1.17
CA MET A 12 7.19 -29.32 -2.49
C MET A 12 8.36 -29.99 -3.21
N ASP A 13 9.48 -29.29 -3.35
CA ASP A 13 10.73 -29.65 -4.04
C ASP A 13 10.52 -30.20 -5.47
N ARG A 14 9.65 -29.55 -6.24
CA ARG A 14 9.38 -29.92 -7.63
C ARG A 14 10.64 -29.91 -8.49
N GLU A 15 11.57 -29.03 -8.22
CA GLU A 15 12.81 -28.82 -8.96
C GLU A 15 13.97 -29.73 -8.44
N HIS A 16 13.69 -30.63 -7.49
CA HIS A 16 14.68 -31.59 -6.91
C HIS A 16 15.95 -30.90 -6.38
N ILE A 17 15.80 -29.71 -5.77
CA ILE A 17 16.94 -28.93 -5.26
C ILE A 17 17.49 -29.57 -3.97
N TYR A 18 16.61 -30.01 -3.09
CA TYR A 18 16.97 -30.51 -1.77
C TYR A 18 17.27 -32.01 -1.78
N SER A 19 16.60 -32.80 -2.60
CA SER A 19 16.78 -34.23 -2.72
C SER A 19 18.19 -34.64 -3.16
N SER A 20 18.94 -33.75 -3.78
CA SER A 20 20.30 -33.97 -4.27
C SER A 20 21.41 -33.43 -3.35
N SER A 21 21.07 -32.66 -2.28
CA SER A 21 22.05 -31.86 -1.53
C SER A 21 22.03 -32.02 -0.01
N ASP A 22 21.01 -32.68 0.55
CA ASP A 22 20.82 -32.75 2.01
C ASP A 22 20.51 -34.18 2.45
N ASP A 23 21.44 -34.80 3.17
CA ASP A 23 21.29 -36.17 3.68
C ASP A 23 20.17 -36.33 4.72
N ASP A 24 19.78 -35.23 5.39
CA ASP A 24 18.68 -35.17 6.37
C ASP A 24 17.36 -34.71 5.75
N TYR A 25 17.28 -34.52 4.44
CA TYR A 25 16.10 -34.05 3.75
C TYR A 25 14.96 -35.07 3.78
N ALA A 26 13.83 -34.64 4.31
CA ALA A 26 12.65 -35.49 4.51
C ALA A 26 11.78 -35.67 3.25
N CYS A 27 12.33 -35.46 2.05
CA CYS A 27 11.68 -35.62 0.76
C CYS A 27 10.42 -34.73 0.56
N GLY A 28 10.34 -33.95 -0.53
CA GLY A 28 9.22 -33.09 -0.87
C GLY A 28 7.92 -33.84 -1.18
N ALA A 29 6.81 -33.14 -1.05
CA ALA A 29 5.49 -33.71 -1.34
C ALA A 29 5.30 -34.06 -2.82
N TYR A 30 6.01 -33.39 -3.73
CA TYR A 30 6.01 -33.69 -5.15
C TYR A 30 6.61 -35.06 -5.45
N GLU A 31 7.71 -35.43 -4.75
CA GLU A 31 8.47 -36.61 -5.05
C GLU A 31 7.84 -37.91 -4.53
N LYS A 32 7.22 -37.87 -3.32
CA LYS A 32 6.69 -39.09 -2.65
C LYS A 32 5.40 -38.82 -1.92
N TYR A 33 4.49 -39.79 -1.97
CA TYR A 33 3.26 -39.79 -1.20
C TYR A 33 3.50 -39.78 0.32
N GLU A 34 4.52 -40.49 0.80
CA GLU A 34 4.88 -40.59 2.21
C GLU A 34 5.63 -39.38 2.76
N SER A 35 5.80 -38.31 1.96
CA SER A 35 6.41 -37.08 2.42
C SER A 35 5.71 -36.53 3.67
N PRO A 36 6.43 -36.08 4.71
CA PRO A 36 5.82 -35.45 5.87
C PRO A 36 5.10 -34.14 5.51
N TYR A 37 5.35 -33.60 4.33
CA TYR A 37 4.72 -32.39 3.80
C TYR A 37 3.52 -32.68 2.88
N HIS A 38 3.15 -33.96 2.68
CA HIS A 38 2.06 -34.32 1.77
C HIS A 38 0.75 -33.61 2.10
N SER A 39 0.35 -33.50 3.37
CA SER A 39 -0.85 -32.82 3.80
C SER A 39 -0.81 -31.28 3.65
N PHE A 40 0.37 -30.69 3.38
CA PHE A 40 0.53 -29.26 3.17
C PHE A 40 -0.03 -28.79 1.84
N PHE A 41 -0.31 -29.73 0.93
CA PHE A 41 -0.82 -29.46 -0.41
C PHE A 41 -2.02 -30.34 -0.72
N LYS A 42 -2.84 -29.88 -1.64
CA LYS A 42 -4.00 -30.63 -2.14
C LYS A 42 -3.67 -31.25 -3.48
N PHE A 43 -3.56 -32.59 -3.51
CA PHE A 43 -3.33 -33.36 -4.73
C PHE A 43 -4.65 -33.90 -5.28
N TYR A 44 -4.81 -33.91 -6.59
CA TYR A 44 -5.98 -34.43 -7.30
C TYR A 44 -5.78 -35.80 -7.90
N GLY A 45 -4.53 -36.25 -7.96
CA GLY A 45 -4.14 -37.56 -8.49
C GLY A 45 -3.26 -38.33 -7.53
N ASN A 46 -3.12 -39.61 -7.79
CA ASN A 46 -2.28 -40.51 -6.99
C ASN A 46 -1.14 -41.13 -7.87
N GLN A 47 -0.37 -40.21 -8.50
CA GLN A 47 0.68 -40.59 -9.47
C GLN A 47 2.04 -40.17 -8.93
N TRP A 48 2.60 -40.95 -8.01
CA TRP A 48 3.96 -40.82 -7.57
C TRP A 48 4.89 -41.86 -8.23
N PRO A 49 6.19 -41.54 -8.38
CA PRO A 49 6.88 -40.29 -7.99
C PRO A 49 6.51 -39.12 -8.90
N ASP A 50 6.89 -37.90 -8.44
CA ASP A 50 6.78 -36.65 -9.19
C ASP A 50 5.34 -36.28 -9.57
N ASN A 51 4.47 -36.19 -8.54
CA ASN A 51 3.07 -35.88 -8.74
C ASN A 51 2.81 -34.41 -9.02
N GLY A 52 2.64 -34.05 -10.29
CA GLY A 52 2.30 -32.70 -10.75
C GLY A 52 0.79 -32.35 -10.66
N SER A 53 -0.04 -33.26 -10.12
CA SER A 53 -1.49 -33.07 -10.00
C SER A 53 -1.87 -32.42 -8.66
N TYR A 54 -1.38 -31.21 -8.42
CA TYR A 54 -1.67 -30.43 -7.20
C TYR A 54 -2.34 -29.09 -7.51
N ASP A 55 -2.91 -28.49 -6.48
CA ASP A 55 -3.54 -27.17 -6.60
C ASP A 55 -2.47 -26.06 -6.55
N GLY A 56 -2.53 -25.17 -7.53
CA GLY A 56 -1.72 -23.96 -7.60
C GLY A 56 -2.58 -22.70 -7.40
N TRP A 57 -2.02 -21.69 -6.77
CA TRP A 57 -2.70 -20.42 -6.63
C TRP A 57 -2.99 -19.84 -8.03
N TRP A 58 -4.28 -19.56 -8.29
CA TRP A 58 -4.79 -19.15 -9.60
C TRP A 58 -4.42 -20.11 -10.76
N GLY A 59 -4.14 -21.39 -10.43
CA GLY A 59 -3.75 -22.41 -11.40
C GLY A 59 -2.29 -22.38 -11.82
N HIS A 60 -1.46 -21.58 -11.17
CA HIS A 60 -0.03 -21.55 -11.42
C HIS A 60 0.67 -22.71 -10.72
N ASP A 61 1.25 -23.63 -11.49
CA ASP A 61 1.96 -24.79 -11.00
C ASP A 61 3.29 -24.47 -10.31
N THR A 62 3.85 -23.28 -10.58
CA THR A 62 5.03 -22.74 -9.88
C THR A 62 4.70 -22.15 -8.50
N LEU A 63 3.42 -22.02 -8.15
CA LEU A 63 2.91 -21.46 -6.91
C LEU A 63 1.94 -22.44 -6.21
N PRO A 64 2.45 -23.57 -5.68
CA PRO A 64 1.62 -24.56 -4.98
C PRO A 64 0.84 -23.92 -3.85
N LYS A 65 -0.50 -24.08 -3.86
CA LYS A 65 -1.39 -23.56 -2.83
C LYS A 65 -1.28 -24.39 -1.55
N LEU A 66 -1.19 -23.72 -0.40
CA LEU A 66 -1.06 -24.36 0.89
C LEU A 66 -2.43 -24.78 1.44
N ASN A 67 -2.52 -26.04 1.87
CA ASN A 67 -3.77 -26.67 2.35
C ASN A 67 -3.91 -26.56 3.87
N TYR A 68 -4.21 -25.36 4.35
CA TYR A 68 -4.39 -25.11 5.78
C TYR A 68 -5.61 -25.82 6.37
N GLU A 69 -6.70 -25.97 5.60
CA GLU A 69 -7.96 -26.54 6.09
C GLU A 69 -7.83 -28.03 6.47
N ASP A 70 -7.03 -28.78 5.72
CA ASP A 70 -6.89 -30.22 5.93
C ASP A 70 -5.54 -30.61 6.60
N SER A 71 -4.76 -29.59 7.05
CA SER A 71 -3.45 -29.82 7.68
C SER A 71 -3.25 -29.05 8.98
N ASP A 72 -3.68 -29.65 10.08
CA ASP A 72 -3.43 -29.10 11.43
C ASP A 72 -1.94 -28.85 11.69
N THR A 73 -1.06 -29.68 11.12
CA THR A 73 0.39 -29.51 11.25
C THR A 73 0.86 -28.25 10.57
N LEU A 74 0.38 -27.94 9.38
CA LEU A 74 0.71 -26.71 8.67
C LEU A 74 0.14 -25.48 9.41
N GLU A 75 -1.15 -25.52 9.78
CA GLU A 75 -1.80 -24.43 10.52
C GLU A 75 -0.98 -24.09 11.78
N LYS A 76 -0.71 -25.09 12.60
CA LYS A 76 0.07 -24.92 13.83
C LYS A 76 1.45 -24.35 13.56
N TYR A 77 2.17 -24.89 12.56
CA TYR A 77 3.51 -24.45 12.21
C TYR A 77 3.54 -22.96 11.82
N ILE A 78 2.59 -22.52 11.01
CA ILE A 78 2.52 -21.11 10.58
C ILE A 78 2.12 -20.18 11.72
N ILE A 79 1.19 -20.58 12.60
CA ILE A 79 0.84 -19.81 13.79
C ILE A 79 2.05 -19.69 14.74
N ASP A 80 2.83 -20.77 14.92
CA ASP A 80 4.04 -20.74 15.74
C ASP A 80 5.12 -19.81 15.14
N ILE A 81 5.23 -19.73 13.81
CA ILE A 81 6.07 -18.72 13.12
C ILE A 81 5.56 -17.32 13.42
N GLY A 82 4.26 -17.10 13.34
CA GLY A 82 3.62 -15.80 13.64
C GLY A 82 4.03 -15.29 15.02
N LYS A 83 3.98 -16.14 16.03
CA LYS A 83 4.41 -15.85 17.42
C LYS A 83 5.91 -15.62 17.53
N LYS A 84 6.70 -16.51 16.92
CA LYS A 84 8.15 -16.52 17.05
C LYS A 84 8.78 -15.17 16.67
N TRP A 85 8.39 -14.60 15.52
CA TRP A 85 9.04 -13.42 15.00
C TRP A 85 8.68 -12.13 15.76
N VAL A 86 7.49 -12.05 16.35
CA VAL A 86 7.11 -10.91 17.20
C VAL A 86 7.60 -11.04 18.66
N SER A 87 8.22 -12.16 19.00
CA SER A 87 8.77 -12.46 20.33
C SER A 87 10.28 -12.25 20.38
N PRO A 88 10.89 -12.10 21.59
CA PRO A 88 12.34 -12.12 21.76
C PRO A 88 12.98 -13.39 21.19
N PRO A 89 14.17 -13.34 20.58
CA PRO A 89 15.03 -12.14 20.44
C PRO A 89 14.73 -11.29 19.20
N TYR A 90 13.77 -11.68 18.36
CA TYR A 90 13.52 -11.04 17.07
C TYR A 90 12.76 -9.71 17.22
N ASN A 91 11.67 -9.69 17.99
CA ASN A 91 10.85 -8.51 18.31
C ASN A 91 10.48 -7.68 17.08
N VAL A 92 10.07 -8.32 15.99
CA VAL A 92 9.54 -7.56 14.83
C VAL A 92 8.22 -6.90 15.20
N ASP A 93 7.94 -5.72 14.61
CA ASP A 93 6.79 -4.88 14.98
C ASP A 93 5.44 -5.42 14.45
N GLY A 94 5.46 -6.43 13.60
CA GLY A 94 4.23 -7.03 13.08
C GLY A 94 4.40 -7.83 11.80
N TRP A 95 3.27 -8.05 11.11
CA TRP A 95 3.18 -8.88 9.92
C TRP A 95 2.49 -8.14 8.77
N ARG A 96 3.09 -8.20 7.58
CA ARG A 96 2.38 -8.01 6.31
C ARG A 96 1.98 -9.40 5.80
N LEU A 97 0.71 -9.58 5.55
CA LEU A 97 0.11 -10.83 5.13
C LEU A 97 -0.13 -10.80 3.64
N ASP A 98 0.50 -11.73 2.93
CA ASP A 98 0.41 -11.86 1.48
C ASP A 98 -0.90 -12.55 1.08
N VAL A 99 -1.63 -11.96 0.11
CA VAL A 99 -2.93 -12.47 -0.41
C VAL A 99 -3.83 -13.03 0.69
N ALA A 100 -4.01 -12.28 1.75
CA ALA A 100 -4.59 -12.77 3.00
C ALA A 100 -6.04 -13.27 2.87
N ALA A 101 -6.83 -12.67 1.98
CA ALA A 101 -8.20 -13.08 1.72
C ALA A 101 -8.31 -14.44 1.00
N ASP A 102 -7.26 -14.88 0.30
CA ASP A 102 -7.25 -16.13 -0.48
C ASP A 102 -6.75 -17.34 0.34
N LEU A 103 -6.34 -17.13 1.60
CA LEU A 103 -5.84 -18.23 2.43
C LEU A 103 -6.96 -19.23 2.73
N GLY A 104 -6.64 -20.52 2.55
CA GLY A 104 -7.59 -21.61 2.69
C GLY A 104 -8.46 -21.84 1.45
N TYR A 105 -9.49 -22.65 1.58
CA TYR A 105 -10.41 -23.02 0.50
C TYR A 105 -11.84 -22.54 0.75
N SER A 106 -12.18 -22.26 2.00
CA SER A 106 -13.49 -21.70 2.37
C SER A 106 -13.34 -20.35 3.08
N LYS A 107 -14.35 -19.48 2.91
CA LYS A 107 -14.41 -18.19 3.59
C LYS A 107 -14.48 -18.37 5.10
N GLU A 108 -15.22 -19.36 5.56
CA GLU A 108 -15.36 -19.70 7.00
C GLU A 108 -14.04 -20.09 7.63
N TYR A 109 -13.24 -20.91 6.94
CA TYR A 109 -11.92 -21.27 7.41
C TYR A 109 -10.98 -20.08 7.41
N ASN A 110 -10.97 -19.27 6.35
CA ASN A 110 -10.16 -18.05 6.26
C ASN A 110 -10.34 -17.16 7.49
N HIS A 111 -11.59 -16.81 7.83
CA HIS A 111 -11.89 -16.04 9.03
C HIS A 111 -11.45 -16.76 10.34
N THR A 112 -11.68 -18.08 10.43
CA THR A 112 -11.26 -18.86 11.59
C THR A 112 -9.74 -18.83 11.79
N PHE A 113 -8.99 -18.98 10.70
CA PHE A 113 -7.53 -18.91 10.71
C PHE A 113 -7.02 -17.55 11.17
N TRP A 114 -7.54 -16.45 10.60
CA TRP A 114 -7.07 -15.12 10.95
C TRP A 114 -7.38 -14.74 12.40
N LYS A 115 -8.49 -15.19 12.96
CA LYS A 115 -8.79 -15.04 14.40
C LYS A 115 -7.78 -15.78 15.27
N LYS A 116 -7.46 -17.02 14.94
CA LYS A 116 -6.41 -17.80 15.64
C LYS A 116 -5.04 -17.14 15.52
N PHE A 117 -4.69 -16.70 14.31
CA PHE A 117 -3.41 -16.04 14.05
C PHE A 117 -3.29 -14.74 14.84
N ARG A 118 -4.34 -13.88 14.80
CA ARG A 118 -4.37 -12.66 15.60
C ARG A 118 -4.22 -12.96 17.09
N GLN A 119 -5.01 -13.88 17.62
CA GLN A 119 -4.92 -14.26 19.03
C GLN A 119 -3.49 -14.64 19.40
N ALA A 120 -2.86 -15.52 18.63
CA ALA A 120 -1.51 -15.99 18.89
C ALA A 120 -0.45 -14.86 18.81
N VAL A 121 -0.55 -13.98 17.83
CA VAL A 121 0.37 -12.85 17.66
C VAL A 121 0.20 -11.84 18.80
N LYS A 122 -1.04 -11.46 19.13
CA LYS A 122 -1.32 -10.47 20.19
C LYS A 122 -1.03 -11.00 21.59
N GLU A 123 -1.16 -12.29 21.84
CA GLU A 123 -0.70 -12.93 23.09
C GLU A 123 0.82 -12.87 23.23
N ALA A 124 1.56 -12.99 22.13
CA ALA A 124 3.02 -12.94 22.14
C ALA A 124 3.56 -11.49 22.19
N ASN A 125 2.91 -10.58 21.48
CA ASN A 125 3.22 -9.15 21.47
C ASN A 125 1.94 -8.35 21.16
N PRO A 126 1.29 -7.74 22.17
CA PRO A 126 0.05 -7.00 21.98
C PRO A 126 0.20 -5.76 21.08
N GLU A 127 1.42 -5.21 20.97
CA GLU A 127 1.71 -4.03 20.12
C GLU A 127 1.99 -4.41 18.66
N ALA A 128 2.17 -5.70 18.34
CA ALA A 128 2.46 -6.12 16.99
C ALA A 128 1.30 -5.83 16.03
N ILE A 129 1.56 -5.15 14.92
CA ILE A 129 0.56 -4.85 13.90
C ILE A 129 0.32 -6.06 12.97
N ILE A 130 -0.94 -6.23 12.55
CA ILE A 130 -1.33 -7.23 11.53
C ILE A 130 -1.92 -6.46 10.34
N LEU A 131 -1.12 -6.32 9.30
CA LEU A 131 -1.44 -5.62 8.07
C LEU A 131 -1.62 -6.62 6.92
N ALA A 132 -2.77 -6.60 6.27
CA ALA A 132 -3.05 -7.52 5.17
C ALA A 132 -2.94 -6.87 3.80
N GLU A 133 -2.44 -7.62 2.84
CA GLU A 133 -2.69 -7.33 1.44
C GLU A 133 -4.08 -7.86 1.07
N ASN A 134 -4.92 -6.97 0.59
CA ASN A 134 -6.23 -7.30 0.03
C ASN A 134 -6.66 -6.25 -0.99
N TYR A 135 -7.24 -6.71 -2.09
CA TYR A 135 -7.89 -5.87 -3.09
C TYR A 135 -9.40 -5.86 -2.83
N GLY A 136 -10.00 -4.69 -2.91
CA GLY A 136 -11.43 -4.53 -2.70
C GLY A 136 -11.84 -4.48 -1.23
N ASP A 137 -13.07 -4.86 -0.96
CA ASP A 137 -13.71 -4.70 0.34
C ASP A 137 -13.12 -5.60 1.42
N SER A 138 -12.49 -5.00 2.43
CA SER A 138 -11.90 -5.67 3.59
C SER A 138 -12.76 -5.59 4.86
N TYR A 139 -14.00 -5.08 4.75
CA TYR A 139 -14.87 -4.82 5.90
C TYR A 139 -14.97 -6.01 6.86
N ASP A 140 -15.22 -7.22 6.33
CA ASP A 140 -15.46 -8.42 7.15
C ASP A 140 -14.25 -8.79 8.03
N TRP A 141 -13.02 -8.50 7.59
CA TRP A 141 -11.77 -8.80 8.35
C TRP A 141 -11.32 -7.68 9.28
N LEU A 142 -11.89 -6.48 9.15
CA LEU A 142 -11.49 -5.30 9.94
C LEU A 142 -12.42 -5.04 11.13
N GLN A 143 -13.06 -6.09 11.67
CA GLN A 143 -13.98 -5.98 12.80
C GLN A 143 -13.28 -6.01 14.17
N GLY A 144 -11.94 -6.04 14.20
CA GLY A 144 -11.13 -5.97 15.43
C GLY A 144 -10.65 -7.32 15.95
N ASP A 145 -11.04 -8.42 15.32
CA ASP A 145 -10.69 -9.78 15.73
C ASP A 145 -9.81 -10.55 14.71
N GLU A 146 -9.45 -9.91 13.57
CA GLU A 146 -8.61 -10.49 12.53
C GLU A 146 -7.45 -9.54 12.18
N TRP A 147 -7.57 -8.73 11.11
CA TRP A 147 -6.52 -7.78 10.73
C TRP A 147 -6.69 -6.44 11.44
N ASP A 148 -5.58 -5.75 11.70
CA ASP A 148 -5.61 -4.38 12.21
C ASP A 148 -5.88 -3.39 11.09
N THR A 149 -5.27 -3.61 9.91
CA THR A 149 -5.33 -2.71 8.75
C THR A 149 -4.91 -3.41 7.47
N ILE A 150 -4.89 -2.66 6.36
CA ILE A 150 -4.55 -3.16 5.02
C ILE A 150 -3.56 -2.25 4.29
N MET A 151 -2.95 -2.79 3.23
CA MET A 151 -2.35 -1.98 2.16
C MET A 151 -3.48 -1.21 1.46
N ASN A 152 -3.40 0.12 1.48
CA ASN A 152 -4.54 0.98 1.13
C ASN A 152 -4.60 1.27 -0.37
N TYR A 153 -4.99 0.27 -1.16
CA TYR A 153 -5.12 0.40 -2.61
C TYR A 153 -6.33 1.25 -3.00
N ASP A 154 -7.52 0.87 -2.52
CA ASP A 154 -8.79 1.40 -2.99
C ASP A 154 -9.17 2.75 -2.35
N ALA A 155 -8.69 3.03 -1.12
CA ALA A 155 -8.92 4.30 -0.44
C ALA A 155 -7.71 5.24 -0.45
N PHE A 156 -6.67 4.95 -1.26
CA PHE A 156 -5.51 5.83 -1.38
C PHE A 156 -4.81 5.71 -2.73
N MET A 157 -4.11 4.58 -3.01
CA MET A 157 -3.24 4.47 -4.19
C MET A 157 -3.97 4.74 -5.50
N GLU A 158 -5.10 4.09 -5.71
CA GLU A 158 -5.90 4.21 -6.94
C GLU A 158 -6.49 5.61 -7.11
N PRO A 159 -7.24 6.18 -6.15
CA PRO A 159 -7.83 7.51 -6.31
C PRO A 159 -6.78 8.61 -6.51
N VAL A 160 -5.63 8.55 -5.82
CA VAL A 160 -4.52 9.50 -6.01
C VAL A 160 -3.94 9.38 -7.42
N THR A 161 -3.72 8.14 -7.86
CA THR A 161 -3.21 7.86 -9.21
C THR A 161 -4.17 8.39 -10.29
N TRP A 162 -5.47 8.11 -10.18
CA TRP A 162 -6.47 8.57 -11.14
C TRP A 162 -6.54 10.10 -11.21
N PHE A 163 -6.64 10.75 -10.06
CA PHE A 163 -6.79 12.20 -10.00
C PHE A 163 -5.58 12.93 -10.58
N LEU A 164 -4.37 12.49 -10.23
CA LEU A 164 -3.14 13.19 -10.63
C LEU A 164 -2.64 12.79 -12.00
N THR A 165 -2.89 11.56 -12.45
CA THR A 165 -2.28 11.04 -13.70
C THR A 165 -3.29 10.49 -14.71
N GLY A 166 -4.51 10.19 -14.31
CA GLY A 166 -5.47 9.47 -15.15
C GLY A 166 -5.08 8.03 -15.45
N MET A 167 -4.01 7.52 -14.84
CA MET A 167 -3.53 6.15 -15.06
C MET A 167 -4.10 5.19 -14.03
N GLU A 168 -4.19 3.93 -14.41
CA GLU A 168 -4.40 2.82 -13.49
C GLU A 168 -3.06 2.41 -12.84
N LYS A 169 -3.08 1.83 -11.64
CA LYS A 169 -1.88 1.54 -10.81
C LYS A 169 -0.81 0.64 -11.46
N HIS A 170 -1.19 -0.22 -12.41
CA HIS A 170 -0.23 -1.04 -13.17
C HIS A 170 0.27 -0.36 -14.46
N SER A 171 -0.28 0.78 -14.85
CA SER A 171 -0.13 1.41 -16.16
C SER A 171 -0.72 0.59 -17.31
N ASP A 172 -1.68 -0.28 -17.05
CA ASP A 172 -2.32 -1.11 -18.07
C ASP A 172 -3.38 -0.35 -18.87
N GLU A 173 -3.95 0.71 -18.28
CA GLU A 173 -4.93 1.57 -18.95
C GLU A 173 -4.80 3.04 -18.52
N MET A 174 -5.29 3.91 -19.37
CA MET A 174 -5.51 5.32 -19.07
C MET A 174 -7.01 5.60 -18.95
N ARG A 175 -7.41 6.35 -17.93
CA ARG A 175 -8.78 6.77 -17.61
C ARG A 175 -8.89 8.30 -17.68
N PRO A 176 -8.99 8.89 -18.88
CA PRO A 176 -8.96 10.35 -19.02
C PRO A 176 -10.10 11.06 -18.28
N ASP A 177 -11.22 10.39 -18.07
CA ASP A 177 -12.38 10.89 -17.33
C ASP A 177 -12.14 11.01 -15.82
N SER A 178 -11.14 10.34 -15.30
CA SER A 178 -10.75 10.40 -13.88
C SER A 178 -9.64 11.42 -13.61
N LEU A 179 -8.89 11.84 -14.62
CA LEU A 179 -7.85 12.86 -14.50
C LEU A 179 -8.46 14.19 -14.05
N GLY A 180 -7.97 14.71 -12.92
CA GLY A 180 -8.46 15.95 -12.33
C GLY A 180 -9.92 15.89 -11.84
N ASN A 181 -10.54 14.73 -11.81
CA ASN A 181 -11.96 14.57 -11.42
C ASN A 181 -12.10 14.37 -9.90
N PRO A 182 -12.55 15.38 -9.15
CA PRO A 182 -12.64 15.30 -7.70
C PRO A 182 -13.74 14.34 -7.22
N ASP A 183 -14.78 14.11 -8.02
CA ASP A 183 -15.89 13.24 -7.64
C ASP A 183 -15.43 11.77 -7.62
N TYR A 184 -14.59 11.35 -8.58
CA TYR A 184 -13.97 10.03 -8.55
C TYR A 184 -12.98 9.91 -7.40
N PHE A 185 -12.16 10.95 -7.16
CA PHE A 185 -11.21 10.97 -6.05
C PHE A 185 -11.91 10.82 -4.70
N PHE A 186 -12.75 11.79 -4.35
CA PHE A 186 -13.41 11.79 -3.04
C PHE A 186 -14.44 10.66 -2.90
N GLY A 187 -15.14 10.32 -3.99
CA GLY A 187 -16.11 9.22 -4.00
C GLY A 187 -15.47 7.90 -3.64
N ALA A 188 -14.35 7.55 -4.26
CA ALA A 188 -13.60 6.32 -3.95
C ALA A 188 -12.98 6.36 -2.55
N MET A 189 -12.33 7.49 -2.17
CA MET A 189 -11.76 7.67 -0.85
C MET A 189 -12.81 7.47 0.26
N HIS A 190 -13.93 8.19 0.19
CA HIS A 190 -14.96 8.14 1.23
C HIS A 190 -15.65 6.77 1.31
N HIS A 191 -15.96 6.17 0.14
CA HIS A 191 -16.59 4.85 0.10
C HIS A 191 -15.73 3.80 0.82
N ASN A 192 -14.46 3.73 0.46
CA ASN A 192 -13.56 2.70 0.99
C ASN A 192 -13.13 3.00 2.43
N MET A 193 -12.88 4.26 2.81
CA MET A 193 -12.61 4.64 4.20
C MET A 193 -13.77 4.27 5.12
N ALA A 194 -15.01 4.48 4.72
CA ALA A 194 -16.20 4.13 5.50
C ALA A 194 -16.32 2.61 5.76
N ARG A 195 -15.73 1.79 4.88
CA ARG A 195 -15.73 0.33 5.02
C ARG A 195 -14.58 -0.20 5.89
N MET A 196 -13.54 0.58 6.11
CA MET A 196 -12.42 0.16 6.97
C MET A 196 -12.65 0.42 8.45
N GLY A 197 -13.48 1.40 8.81
CA GLY A 197 -13.60 1.87 10.19
C GLY A 197 -12.44 2.80 10.60
N GLY A 198 -12.71 3.68 11.57
CA GLY A 198 -11.81 4.78 11.93
C GLY A 198 -10.42 4.35 12.39
N GLN A 199 -10.33 3.28 13.19
CA GLN A 199 -9.02 2.80 13.68
C GLN A 199 -8.19 2.20 12.56
N SER A 200 -8.78 1.36 11.72
CA SER A 200 -8.06 0.67 10.65
C SER A 200 -7.57 1.62 9.57
N TYR A 201 -8.39 2.60 9.12
CA TYR A 201 -7.94 3.52 8.09
C TYR A 201 -6.90 4.52 8.60
N SER A 202 -6.93 4.89 9.89
CA SER A 202 -5.94 5.84 10.45
C SER A 202 -4.51 5.29 10.51
N ILE A 203 -4.36 3.98 10.37
CA ILE A 203 -3.07 3.28 10.32
C ILE A 203 -2.89 2.49 9.02
N SER A 204 -3.77 2.69 8.02
CA SER A 204 -3.67 2.00 6.74
C SER A 204 -2.40 2.40 5.98
N MET A 205 -1.82 1.45 5.27
CA MET A 205 -0.56 1.64 4.56
C MET A 205 -0.79 2.44 3.27
N ASN A 206 -0.55 3.75 3.35
CA ASN A 206 -0.68 4.67 2.22
C ASN A 206 0.60 4.70 1.41
N GLU A 207 0.63 4.01 0.30
CA GLU A 207 1.77 3.93 -0.61
C GLU A 207 1.41 4.45 -2.01
N LEU A 208 2.36 5.07 -2.69
CA LEU A 208 2.23 5.52 -4.07
C LEU A 208 2.74 4.45 -5.04
N SER A 209 3.75 3.72 -4.64
CA SER A 209 4.35 2.62 -5.40
C SER A 209 4.61 1.44 -4.48
N ASN A 210 4.69 0.23 -5.04
CA ASN A 210 5.13 -0.97 -4.34
C ASN A 210 5.78 -1.98 -5.31
N HIS A 211 6.05 -3.19 -4.82
CA HIS A 211 6.73 -4.24 -5.56
C HIS A 211 5.90 -4.92 -6.67
N ASP A 212 4.59 -4.64 -6.75
CA ASP A 212 3.68 -5.21 -7.75
C ASP A 212 3.25 -4.19 -8.81
N HIS A 213 3.08 -2.92 -8.42
CA HIS A 213 2.54 -1.88 -9.26
C HIS A 213 3.64 -1.07 -9.95
N SER A 214 3.29 -0.35 -11.02
CA SER A 214 4.23 0.60 -11.61
C SER A 214 4.60 1.70 -10.62
N ARG A 215 5.80 2.26 -10.73
CA ARG A 215 6.23 3.39 -9.92
C ARG A 215 5.35 4.61 -10.20
N PHE A 216 4.97 5.36 -9.16
CA PHE A 216 4.11 6.53 -9.37
C PHE A 216 4.76 7.54 -10.32
N LEU A 217 6.05 7.79 -10.17
CA LEU A 217 6.77 8.68 -11.08
C LEU A 217 6.66 8.23 -12.54
N THR A 218 6.69 6.92 -12.83
CA THR A 218 6.46 6.38 -14.18
C THR A 218 5.03 6.68 -14.66
N ARG A 219 4.01 6.54 -13.80
CA ARG A 219 2.62 6.82 -14.19
C ARG A 219 2.40 8.26 -14.66
N THR A 220 3.23 9.20 -14.22
CA THR A 220 3.17 10.61 -14.68
C THR A 220 3.54 10.80 -16.14
N ASN A 221 4.13 9.80 -16.81
CA ASN A 221 4.44 9.88 -18.24
C ASN A 221 3.27 9.46 -19.16
N HIS A 222 2.17 8.98 -18.57
CA HIS A 222 0.95 8.55 -19.25
C HIS A 222 1.15 7.42 -20.30
N MET A 223 2.23 6.66 -20.20
CA MET A 223 2.49 5.54 -21.12
C MET A 223 1.75 4.28 -20.65
N VAL A 224 0.85 3.79 -21.52
CA VAL A 224 0.06 2.57 -21.28
C VAL A 224 0.83 1.36 -21.76
N GLY A 225 1.08 0.42 -20.87
CA GLY A 225 1.71 -0.87 -21.16
C GLY A 225 2.73 -1.31 -20.11
N ARG A 226 3.37 -2.43 -20.39
CA ARG A 226 4.35 -3.08 -19.51
C ARG A 226 5.71 -3.19 -20.17
N VAL A 227 6.74 -3.53 -19.40
CA VAL A 227 8.14 -3.60 -19.82
C VAL A 227 8.37 -4.54 -21.02
N ASP A 228 7.64 -5.63 -21.11
CA ASP A 228 7.73 -6.62 -22.19
C ASP A 228 7.38 -6.04 -23.57
N LYS A 229 6.48 -5.04 -23.60
CA LYS A 229 6.04 -4.37 -24.83
C LYS A 229 6.76 -3.05 -25.10
N LEU A 230 7.04 -2.28 -24.04
CA LEU A 230 7.55 -0.91 -24.16
C LEU A 230 9.07 -0.83 -24.00
N GLY A 231 9.68 -1.77 -23.28
CA GLY A 231 11.06 -1.67 -22.86
C GLY A 231 11.24 -0.82 -21.60
N SER A 232 12.24 -1.13 -20.80
CA SER A 232 12.44 -0.51 -19.48
C SER A 232 12.80 1.00 -19.55
N GLU A 233 13.41 1.44 -20.65
CA GLU A 233 13.82 2.84 -20.80
C GLU A 233 12.64 3.80 -20.93
N VAL A 234 11.50 3.34 -21.45
CA VAL A 234 10.30 4.16 -21.60
C VAL A 234 9.73 4.60 -20.24
N ALA A 235 9.93 3.81 -19.21
CA ALA A 235 9.47 4.14 -17.85
C ALA A 235 10.09 5.43 -17.28
N ASN A 236 11.27 5.85 -17.81
CA ASN A 236 11.98 7.04 -17.36
C ASN A 236 11.72 8.28 -18.25
N GLN A 237 11.02 8.12 -19.37
CA GLN A 237 10.83 9.20 -20.34
C GLN A 237 9.63 10.05 -19.98
N ASN A 238 9.76 11.37 -20.12
CA ASN A 238 8.66 12.34 -19.94
C ASN A 238 7.94 12.27 -18.58
N VAL A 239 8.65 11.83 -17.55
CA VAL A 239 8.10 11.80 -16.18
C VAL A 239 7.98 13.22 -15.62
N ASN A 240 6.93 13.47 -14.83
CA ASN A 240 6.67 14.75 -14.19
C ASN A 240 6.91 14.67 -12.67
N LYS A 241 8.04 15.20 -12.21
CA LYS A 241 8.39 15.23 -10.79
C LYS A 241 7.45 16.09 -9.95
N PHE A 242 6.86 17.12 -10.54
CA PHE A 242 6.02 18.06 -9.80
C PHE A 242 4.68 17.43 -9.45
N VAL A 243 4.07 16.70 -10.38
CA VAL A 243 2.90 15.84 -10.12
C VAL A 243 3.24 14.75 -9.08
N PHE A 244 4.45 14.20 -9.12
CA PHE A 244 4.90 13.27 -8.08
C PHE A 244 5.03 13.95 -6.71
N MET A 245 5.55 15.18 -6.64
CA MET A 245 5.61 15.95 -5.39
C MET A 245 4.21 16.23 -4.83
N GLU A 246 3.20 16.53 -5.67
CA GLU A 246 1.81 16.64 -5.25
C GLU A 246 1.27 15.35 -4.63
N ALA A 247 1.56 14.21 -5.26
CA ALA A 247 1.19 12.90 -4.73
C ALA A 247 1.82 12.63 -3.35
N VAL A 248 3.09 13.00 -3.17
CA VAL A 248 3.78 12.87 -1.87
C VAL A 248 3.18 13.79 -0.81
N ILE A 249 2.75 15.01 -1.16
CA ILE A 249 2.02 15.88 -0.22
C ILE A 249 0.72 15.22 0.21
N ILE A 250 -0.06 14.67 -0.73
CA ILE A 250 -1.28 13.92 -0.37
C ILE A 250 -0.91 12.74 0.53
N GLN A 251 0.14 11.98 0.21
CA GLN A 251 0.59 10.83 1.02
C GLN A 251 0.94 11.23 2.46
N MET A 252 1.65 12.33 2.65
CA MET A 252 2.10 12.80 3.96
C MET A 252 1.01 13.52 4.78
N THR A 253 -0.14 13.83 4.16
CA THR A 253 -1.20 14.61 4.82
C THR A 253 -2.54 13.89 4.90
N TRP A 254 -2.78 12.86 4.07
CA TRP A 254 -3.99 12.03 4.11
C TRP A 254 -4.01 11.12 5.35
N PRO A 255 -5.19 10.79 5.93
CA PRO A 255 -5.25 9.84 7.04
C PRO A 255 -4.67 8.48 6.66
N GLY A 256 -3.81 7.92 7.51
CA GLY A 256 -3.12 6.66 7.30
C GLY A 256 -1.63 6.76 7.61
N ALA A 257 -0.90 5.68 7.38
CA ALA A 257 0.55 5.58 7.57
C ALA A 257 1.29 5.80 6.24
N PRO A 258 1.92 6.95 6.01
CA PRO A 258 2.71 7.19 4.80
C PRO A 258 3.82 6.15 4.66
N THR A 259 3.83 5.44 3.53
CA THR A 259 4.78 4.36 3.28
C THR A 259 5.53 4.62 1.98
N VAL A 260 6.83 4.86 2.08
CA VAL A 260 7.70 5.10 0.92
C VAL A 260 8.25 3.78 0.42
N TYR A 261 7.98 3.43 -0.84
CA TYR A 261 8.65 2.33 -1.50
C TYR A 261 10.07 2.75 -1.87
N TYR A 262 11.07 1.91 -1.52
CA TYR A 262 12.48 2.27 -1.73
C TYR A 262 12.74 2.79 -3.14
N GLY A 263 13.48 3.87 -3.25
CA GLY A 263 13.87 4.47 -4.51
C GLY A 263 12.86 5.47 -5.07
N ASP A 264 11.62 5.53 -4.60
CA ASP A 264 10.68 6.61 -4.97
C ASP A 264 11.28 7.97 -4.60
N GLU A 265 11.85 8.07 -3.39
CA GLU A 265 12.55 9.28 -2.92
C GLU A 265 13.78 9.63 -3.74
N ALA A 266 14.35 8.67 -4.47
CA ALA A 266 15.54 8.84 -5.30
C ALA A 266 15.22 8.95 -6.81
N GLY A 267 13.95 9.01 -7.19
CA GLY A 267 13.48 9.16 -8.57
C GLY A 267 13.54 7.88 -9.39
N VAL A 268 13.50 6.71 -8.76
CA VAL A 268 13.46 5.43 -9.47
C VAL A 268 12.14 5.27 -10.20
N CYS A 269 12.21 4.99 -11.49
CA CYS A 269 11.09 4.65 -12.35
C CYS A 269 11.02 3.13 -12.58
N GLY A 270 9.87 2.65 -13.07
CA GLY A 270 9.66 1.26 -13.47
C GLY A 270 8.20 0.98 -13.74
N PHE A 271 7.93 0.19 -14.78
CA PHE A 271 6.62 -0.41 -14.99
C PHE A 271 6.34 -1.44 -13.90
N THR A 272 5.19 -2.10 -13.93
CA THR A 272 4.81 -3.13 -12.94
C THR A 272 5.84 -4.27 -12.86
N ASP A 273 5.76 -5.10 -11.83
CA ASP A 273 6.68 -6.23 -11.60
C ASP A 273 7.04 -6.97 -12.93
N PRO A 274 8.34 -7.24 -13.20
CA PRO A 274 9.52 -7.07 -12.33
C PRO A 274 10.24 -5.71 -12.47
N ASP A 275 9.83 -4.83 -13.39
CA ASP A 275 10.57 -3.62 -13.73
C ASP A 275 10.58 -2.55 -12.62
N ASN A 276 9.56 -2.52 -11.76
CA ASN A 276 9.52 -1.66 -10.58
C ASN A 276 10.55 -2.01 -9.49
N ARG A 277 11.16 -3.21 -9.55
CA ARG A 277 12.14 -3.71 -8.56
C ARG A 277 13.58 -3.43 -8.98
N ARG A 278 13.81 -2.32 -9.67
CA ARG A 278 15.15 -1.87 -10.07
C ARG A 278 16.03 -1.62 -8.85
N THR A 279 17.34 -1.76 -9.01
CA THR A 279 18.30 -1.46 -7.94
C THR A 279 18.25 0.02 -7.55
N TYR A 280 18.53 0.31 -6.28
CA TYR A 280 18.66 1.68 -5.79
C TYR A 280 19.82 2.38 -6.50
N PRO A 281 19.67 3.63 -6.97
CA PRO A 281 20.64 4.31 -7.84
C PRO A 281 21.78 4.95 -7.05
N TRP A 282 22.53 4.16 -6.27
CA TRP A 282 23.62 4.63 -5.42
C TRP A 282 24.61 5.55 -6.16
N GLY A 283 24.75 6.77 -5.67
CA GLY A 283 25.61 7.80 -6.25
C GLY A 283 25.00 8.55 -7.45
N HIS A 284 23.76 8.18 -7.85
CA HIS A 284 23.01 8.79 -8.94
C HIS A 284 21.57 9.15 -8.54
N GLU A 285 21.35 9.30 -7.24
CA GLU A 285 20.05 9.65 -6.67
C GLU A 285 19.59 11.03 -7.14
N ASP A 286 18.28 11.18 -7.34
CA ASP A 286 17.67 12.50 -7.49
C ASP A 286 17.66 13.23 -6.13
N LYS A 287 18.64 14.10 -5.92
CA LYS A 287 18.83 14.80 -4.65
C LYS A 287 17.71 15.78 -4.32
N GLU A 288 17.08 16.36 -5.33
CA GLU A 288 15.94 17.26 -5.16
C GLU A 288 14.76 16.49 -4.56
N LEU A 289 14.44 15.31 -5.11
CA LEU A 289 13.40 14.44 -4.58
C LEU A 289 13.73 13.91 -3.18
N ILE A 290 14.99 13.57 -2.90
CA ILE A 290 15.40 13.16 -1.54
C ILE A 290 15.18 14.30 -0.55
N ASP A 291 15.63 15.52 -0.87
CA ASP A 291 15.49 16.66 0.04
C ASP A 291 14.03 17.06 0.22
N PHE A 292 13.22 16.95 -0.84
CA PHE A 292 11.78 17.13 -0.77
C PHE A 292 11.11 16.09 0.16
N HIS A 293 11.41 14.80 -0.01
CA HIS A 293 10.86 13.76 0.87
C HIS A 293 11.26 13.97 2.34
N LYS A 294 12.51 14.38 2.60
CA LYS A 294 12.92 14.72 3.97
C LYS A 294 12.10 15.88 4.55
N ALA A 295 11.84 16.92 3.75
CA ALA A 295 11.05 18.07 4.18
C ALA A 295 9.58 17.66 4.42
N ALA A 296 8.98 16.87 3.52
CA ALA A 296 7.60 16.39 3.64
C ALA A 296 7.42 15.43 4.83
N ILE A 297 8.37 14.50 5.05
CA ILE A 297 8.38 13.60 6.22
C ILE A 297 8.55 14.40 7.52
N LYS A 298 9.42 15.43 7.51
CA LYS A 298 9.57 16.32 8.66
C LYS A 298 8.26 17.04 8.98
N MET A 299 7.62 17.63 7.96
CA MET A 299 6.31 18.25 8.10
C MET A 299 5.29 17.30 8.74
N HIS A 300 5.18 16.07 8.23
CA HIS A 300 4.28 15.05 8.79
C HIS A 300 4.58 14.75 10.27
N LYS A 301 5.87 14.57 10.62
CA LYS A 301 6.28 14.23 11.98
C LYS A 301 6.12 15.38 12.98
N GLU A 302 6.33 16.61 12.57
CA GLU A 302 6.26 17.80 13.43
C GLU A 302 4.81 18.28 13.65
N ASN A 303 3.86 17.89 12.80
CA ASN A 303 2.45 18.27 12.93
C ASN A 303 1.60 17.07 13.39
N GLU A 304 1.30 17.01 14.68
CA GLU A 304 0.53 15.91 15.27
C GLU A 304 -0.84 15.75 14.61
N VAL A 305 -1.46 16.85 14.21
CA VAL A 305 -2.74 16.86 13.51
C VAL A 305 -2.74 16.03 12.21
N LEU A 306 -1.61 15.89 11.53
CA LEU A 306 -1.49 15.03 10.34
C LEU A 306 -1.47 13.54 10.69
N ARG A 307 -1.10 13.19 11.92
CA ARG A 307 -1.04 11.80 12.40
C ARG A 307 -2.31 11.35 13.10
N THR A 308 -2.94 12.24 13.86
CA THR A 308 -4.07 11.91 14.76
C THR A 308 -5.35 12.65 14.43
N GLY A 309 -5.28 13.71 13.62
CA GLY A 309 -6.42 14.59 13.34
C GLY A 309 -7.51 13.93 12.51
N SER A 310 -8.72 14.40 12.70
CA SER A 310 -9.87 14.10 11.85
C SER A 310 -9.66 14.64 10.43
N TYR A 311 -10.48 14.18 9.52
CA TYR A 311 -10.46 14.56 8.09
C TYR A 311 -11.79 15.22 7.70
N LYS A 312 -11.70 16.23 6.85
CA LYS A 312 -12.87 16.90 6.23
C LYS A 312 -12.54 17.34 4.82
N GLN A 313 -13.38 16.98 3.84
CA GLN A 313 -13.36 17.58 2.51
C GLN A 313 -13.83 19.04 2.61
N LEU A 314 -13.09 19.98 2.03
CA LEU A 314 -13.37 21.41 2.10
C LEU A 314 -13.75 22.04 0.75
N TYR A 315 -13.13 21.55 -0.34
CA TYR A 315 -13.36 22.09 -1.67
C TYR A 315 -13.15 21.04 -2.75
N SER A 316 -13.89 21.13 -3.84
CA SER A 316 -13.73 20.28 -5.03
C SER A 316 -14.14 21.05 -6.30
N ALA A 317 -13.24 21.02 -7.28
CA ALA A 317 -13.48 21.45 -8.65
C ALA A 317 -12.59 20.62 -9.58
N HIS A 318 -12.81 20.67 -10.89
CA HIS A 318 -11.93 19.98 -11.83
C HIS A 318 -10.47 20.42 -11.63
N ASN A 319 -9.56 19.47 -11.52
CA ASN A 319 -8.15 19.60 -11.15
C ASN A 319 -7.86 20.14 -9.74
N VAL A 320 -8.87 20.49 -8.94
CA VAL A 320 -8.63 21.13 -7.65
C VAL A 320 -9.37 20.43 -6.53
N ILE A 321 -8.61 20.04 -5.51
CA ILE A 321 -9.17 19.49 -4.27
C ILE A 321 -8.60 20.23 -3.06
N ALA A 322 -9.42 20.37 -2.01
CA ALA A 322 -8.93 20.77 -0.71
C ALA A 322 -9.58 19.97 0.40
N TYR A 323 -8.79 19.68 1.42
CA TYR A 323 -9.25 19.01 2.61
C TYR A 323 -8.53 19.53 3.85
N GLY A 324 -9.15 19.33 4.99
CA GLY A 324 -8.61 19.67 6.30
C GLY A 324 -8.27 18.43 7.12
N ARG A 325 -7.21 18.54 7.88
CA ARG A 325 -6.87 17.67 9.01
C ARG A 325 -6.97 18.51 10.28
N PHE A 326 -7.65 18.04 11.30
CA PHE A 326 -7.90 18.88 12.48
C PHE A 326 -8.11 18.05 13.75
N THR A 327 -7.74 18.66 14.87
CA THR A 327 -8.05 18.23 16.23
C THR A 327 -8.91 19.32 16.91
N SER A 328 -9.08 19.26 18.22
CA SER A 328 -9.69 20.37 18.98
C SER A 328 -8.84 21.64 19.01
N ASP A 329 -7.54 21.52 18.80
CA ASP A 329 -6.57 22.58 19.13
C ASP A 329 -5.76 23.06 17.92
N ASP A 330 -5.76 22.30 16.81
CA ASP A 330 -4.94 22.59 15.64
C ASP A 330 -5.59 22.09 14.34
N ALA A 331 -5.27 22.75 13.21
CA ALA A 331 -5.75 22.38 11.90
C ALA A 331 -4.69 22.63 10.81
N VAL A 332 -4.63 21.70 9.85
CA VAL A 332 -3.87 21.84 8.61
C VAL A 332 -4.83 21.76 7.42
N ILE A 333 -4.75 22.71 6.51
CA ILE A 333 -5.51 22.75 5.27
C ILE A 333 -4.56 22.40 4.12
N VAL A 334 -4.94 21.43 3.32
CA VAL A 334 -4.21 21.00 2.12
C VAL A 334 -5.01 21.39 0.90
N VAL A 335 -4.35 22.05 -0.06
CA VAL A 335 -4.94 22.43 -1.34
C VAL A 335 -4.04 21.87 -2.43
N VAL A 336 -4.62 21.16 -3.39
CA VAL A 336 -3.93 20.60 -4.55
C VAL A 336 -4.57 21.15 -5.81
N ASN A 337 -3.74 21.67 -6.71
CA ASN A 337 -4.15 22.11 -8.05
C ASN A 337 -3.31 21.34 -9.09
N ASN A 338 -3.87 20.30 -9.66
CA ASN A 338 -3.24 19.47 -10.72
C ASN A 338 -3.49 20.08 -12.13
N GLY A 339 -3.91 21.34 -12.22
CA GLY A 339 -4.08 22.06 -13.46
C GLY A 339 -2.88 22.94 -13.81
N GLU A 340 -2.78 23.33 -15.07
CA GLU A 340 -1.72 24.22 -15.58
C GLU A 340 -1.99 25.72 -15.24
N ASP A 341 -3.24 26.07 -14.95
CA ASP A 341 -3.64 27.45 -14.73
C ASP A 341 -3.56 27.83 -13.24
N GLU A 342 -3.13 29.06 -12.96
CA GLU A 342 -3.33 29.68 -11.64
C GLU A 342 -4.82 29.89 -11.38
N ILE A 343 -5.26 29.47 -10.19
CA ILE A 343 -6.66 29.59 -9.79
C ILE A 343 -6.79 30.33 -8.47
N ARG A 344 -7.95 30.96 -8.27
CA ARG A 344 -8.34 31.50 -6.97
C ARG A 344 -9.42 30.63 -6.35
N VAL A 345 -9.18 30.19 -5.14
CA VAL A 345 -10.11 29.36 -4.40
C VAL A 345 -10.46 29.98 -3.05
N ASN A 346 -11.70 29.77 -2.63
CA ASN A 346 -12.22 30.17 -1.34
C ASN A 346 -12.51 28.91 -0.52
N ILE A 347 -11.65 28.61 0.42
CA ILE A 347 -11.72 27.39 1.22
C ILE A 347 -12.43 27.69 2.54
N PRO A 348 -13.52 26.97 2.90
CA PRO A 348 -14.24 27.15 4.17
C PRO A 348 -13.44 26.59 5.35
N ALA A 349 -12.37 27.29 5.74
CA ALA A 349 -11.44 26.87 6.78
C ALA A 349 -12.12 26.70 8.15
N TRP A 350 -13.20 27.45 8.42
CA TRP A 350 -13.99 27.33 9.65
C TRP A 350 -14.56 25.93 9.89
N GLU A 351 -14.71 25.12 8.84
CA GLU A 351 -15.19 23.74 8.97
C GLU A 351 -14.19 22.82 9.68
N THR A 352 -12.95 23.27 9.86
CA THR A 352 -11.90 22.57 10.63
C THR A 352 -11.81 23.04 12.09
N GLY A 353 -12.70 23.93 12.52
CA GLY A 353 -12.69 24.46 13.89
C GLY A 353 -11.92 25.77 14.06
N LEU A 354 -11.29 26.29 12.98
CA LEU A 354 -10.62 27.60 13.00
C LEU A 354 -11.64 28.74 13.21
N ALA A 355 -11.23 29.77 13.92
CA ALA A 355 -12.07 30.97 14.14
C ALA A 355 -12.23 31.77 12.85
N MET A 356 -13.27 32.64 12.80
CA MET A 356 -13.62 33.36 11.58
C MET A 356 -12.55 34.34 11.09
N ASP A 357 -11.64 34.74 11.96
CA ASP A 357 -10.58 35.71 11.68
C ASP A 357 -9.18 35.24 12.11
N ASP A 358 -8.99 33.93 12.19
CA ASP A 358 -7.70 33.31 12.50
C ASP A 358 -6.62 33.65 11.46
N ASP A 359 -5.40 33.69 11.94
CA ASP A 359 -4.20 33.73 11.10
C ASP A 359 -3.67 32.30 10.91
N VAL A 360 -3.40 31.93 9.66
CA VAL A 360 -2.80 30.65 9.28
C VAL A 360 -1.51 30.86 8.53
N GLU A 361 -0.61 29.88 8.58
CA GLU A 361 0.70 30.00 7.98
C GLU A 361 0.94 28.85 7.00
N GLN A 362 1.43 29.17 5.80
CA GLN A 362 1.89 28.17 4.85
C GLN A 362 3.07 27.41 5.42
N ILE A 363 3.00 26.08 5.40
CA ILE A 363 4.08 25.19 5.88
C ILE A 363 4.96 24.76 4.71
N MET A 364 4.33 24.44 3.58
CA MET A 364 5.00 23.93 2.39
C MET A 364 4.16 24.23 1.15
N VAL A 365 4.81 24.46 0.03
CA VAL A 365 4.19 24.58 -1.28
C VAL A 365 5.03 23.89 -2.33
N THR A 366 4.39 23.21 -3.29
CA THR A 366 5.01 22.66 -4.50
C THR A 366 4.58 23.53 -5.70
N PHE A 367 5.44 23.63 -6.70
CA PHE A 367 5.22 24.39 -7.92
C PHE A 367 6.06 23.84 -9.07
N GLU A 368 5.79 24.24 -10.29
CA GLU A 368 6.66 23.91 -11.41
C GLU A 368 8.07 24.49 -11.16
N GLY A 369 9.04 23.63 -11.00
CA GLY A 369 10.43 23.98 -10.66
C GLY A 369 10.86 23.59 -9.26
N GLY A 370 9.99 23.02 -8.40
CA GLY A 370 10.40 22.50 -7.09
C GLY A 370 9.38 22.67 -5.98
N TYR A 371 9.89 23.00 -4.81
CA TYR A 371 9.09 23.23 -3.61
C TYR A 371 9.71 24.33 -2.73
N SER A 372 8.92 24.91 -1.82
CA SER A 372 9.41 25.81 -0.79
C SER A 372 8.81 25.45 0.57
N THR A 373 9.60 25.64 1.62
CA THR A 373 9.18 25.60 3.03
C THR A 373 9.16 26.98 3.65
N ASP A 374 9.24 28.04 2.83
CA ASP A 374 9.14 29.40 3.27
C ASP A 374 7.76 29.68 3.87
N ARG A 375 7.77 30.37 5.00
CA ARG A 375 6.55 30.68 5.75
C ARG A 375 5.88 31.94 5.17
N GLN A 376 4.61 31.80 4.82
CA GLN A 376 3.76 32.89 4.38
C GLN A 376 2.48 32.90 5.23
N GLY A 377 2.17 34.04 5.82
CA GLY A 377 0.95 34.23 6.62
C GLY A 377 -0.27 34.57 5.77
N TYR A 378 -1.41 33.99 6.12
CA TYR A 378 -2.72 34.33 5.57
C TYR A 378 -3.69 34.60 6.72
N ARG A 379 -4.63 35.53 6.50
CA ARG A 379 -5.70 35.81 7.46
C ARG A 379 -7.02 35.35 6.88
N LEU A 380 -7.78 34.62 7.66
CA LEU A 380 -9.14 34.25 7.30
C LEU A 380 -10.06 35.49 7.28
N LYS A 381 -11.04 35.46 6.38
CA LYS A 381 -12.13 36.44 6.34
C LYS A 381 -13.45 35.68 6.40
N ASP A 382 -14.21 35.93 7.46
CA ASP A 382 -15.46 35.20 7.71
C ASP A 382 -15.31 33.70 7.67
N GLY A 383 -14.18 33.17 8.19
CA GLY A 383 -13.83 31.77 8.20
C GLY A 383 -13.32 31.18 6.86
N ILE A 384 -13.17 32.06 5.85
CA ILE A 384 -12.73 31.65 4.50
C ILE A 384 -11.24 31.94 4.32
N LEU A 385 -10.48 30.91 3.89
CA LEU A 385 -9.12 31.05 3.41
C LEU A 385 -9.14 31.31 1.91
N ASN A 386 -8.62 32.47 1.51
CA ASN A 386 -8.50 32.86 0.09
C ASN A 386 -7.07 32.57 -0.36
N ILE A 387 -6.93 31.71 -1.36
CA ILE A 387 -5.66 31.33 -2.00
C ILE A 387 -5.75 31.63 -3.49
N GLY A 388 -4.66 32.16 -4.08
CA GLY A 388 -4.56 32.44 -5.52
C GLY A 388 -3.21 32.95 -5.89
#